data_91904c2b1813ec9a9f145c11b4b16e81
#
_entry.id   91904c2b1813ec9a9f145c11b4b16e81
#
_cell.length_a   1.000
_cell.length_b   1.000
_cell.length_c   1.000
_cell.angle_alpha   90.00
_cell.angle_beta   90.00
_cell.angle_gamma   90.00
#
_symmetry.space_group_name_H-M   'P 1'
#
loop_
_entity.id
_entity.type
_entity.pdbx_description
1 polymer ?
#
loop_
_entity_poly.entity_id
_entity_poly.type
_entity_poly.pdbx_seq_one_letter_code
_entity_poly.pdbx_strand_id
1 'polypeptide(L)'
;MIKILSTLAIAAALTTACNCEKSVAERWSEEKANAWYAERDWPVGCDYVPAYAGNQIQMWQSSTWDPAEIDKELGWAEELGFNSVRIFLHDKVWSADRDAFFAHIEEFLKIADSHGISSLVTLFTNGGSRDRCVDEDIAPIPGIHNSIWAQTPGIETVNDPSQWDWVKEYEQDVLRHFKDDSRIIAWCLYNEPENVPACHTYPLLKKVFEWAREINPSQPLTAPIYTRPLSGSGNLTTRFPTVTYLCENCDVLSIHCYQPADEMQRFIDLMKTFNRPIFCTEYLARPFGSTFETVMPVLKKEKVAAYDFGLVKGAMQCHYEWNKVD
;
A
#
# COMPACT_ATOMS: atom_id res chain seq x y z
N MET A 1 -57.26 -24.15 -62.22
CA MET A 1 -55.84 -24.34 -61.85
C MET A 1 -55.37 -23.06 -61.19
N ILE A 2 -55.32 -23.04 -59.87
CA ILE A 2 -54.90 -21.89 -59.07
C ILE A 2 -53.54 -22.27 -58.52
N LYS A 3 -52.50 -21.47 -58.87
CA LYS A 3 -51.15 -21.62 -58.34
C LYS A 3 -51.06 -20.81 -57.04
N ILE A 4 -50.78 -21.51 -55.94
CA ILE A 4 -50.46 -20.91 -54.64
C ILE A 4 -48.96 -20.66 -54.61
N LEU A 5 -48.55 -19.41 -54.55
CA LEU A 5 -47.16 -18.98 -54.24
C LEU A 5 -47.02 -18.93 -52.71
N SER A 6 -46.16 -19.76 -52.17
CA SER A 6 -45.75 -19.72 -50.79
C SER A 6 -44.49 -18.81 -50.64
N THR A 7 -44.64 -17.69 -49.96
CA THR A 7 -43.54 -16.77 -49.63
C THR A 7 -42.91 -17.23 -48.32
N LEU A 8 -41.68 -17.69 -48.37
CA LEU A 8 -40.84 -17.95 -47.17
C LEU A 8 -40.27 -16.62 -46.66
N ALA A 9 -40.70 -16.19 -45.48
CA ALA A 9 -40.07 -15.09 -44.76
C ALA A 9 -38.90 -15.63 -43.91
N ILE A 10 -37.69 -15.25 -44.27
CA ILE A 10 -36.46 -15.49 -43.45
C ILE A 10 -36.40 -14.37 -42.42
N ALA A 11 -36.65 -14.71 -41.15
CA ALA A 11 -36.40 -13.82 -40.02
C ALA A 11 -34.90 -13.85 -39.66
N ALA A 12 -34.18 -12.81 -40.01
CA ALA A 12 -32.80 -12.60 -39.59
C ALA A 12 -32.83 -12.12 -38.11
N ALA A 13 -32.44 -13.01 -37.20
CA ALA A 13 -32.19 -12.64 -35.80
C ALA A 13 -30.87 -11.86 -35.72
N LEU A 14 -30.98 -10.56 -35.56
CA LEU A 14 -29.86 -9.68 -35.16
C LEU A 14 -29.56 -9.95 -33.69
N THR A 15 -28.55 -10.77 -33.41
CA THR A 15 -27.93 -10.84 -32.06
C THR A 15 -27.05 -9.59 -31.90
N THR A 16 -27.59 -8.57 -31.25
CA THR A 16 -26.80 -7.48 -30.70
C THR A 16 -25.97 -8.06 -29.54
N ALA A 17 -24.70 -8.36 -29.82
CA ALA A 17 -23.72 -8.58 -28.77
C ALA A 17 -23.58 -7.26 -28.01
N CYS A 18 -24.17 -7.18 -26.83
CA CYS A 18 -23.94 -6.09 -25.89
C CYS A 18 -22.51 -6.23 -25.41
N ASN A 19 -21.57 -5.52 -26.03
CA ASN A 19 -20.25 -5.30 -25.45
C ASN A 19 -20.46 -4.44 -24.21
N CYS A 20 -20.63 -5.09 -23.07
CA CYS A 20 -20.56 -4.43 -21.77
C CYS A 20 -19.08 -4.10 -21.56
N GLU A 21 -18.63 -2.95 -22.05
CA GLU A 21 -17.37 -2.37 -21.57
C GLU A 21 -17.52 -2.27 -20.06
N LYS A 22 -16.69 -3.02 -19.32
CA LYS A 22 -16.64 -2.88 -17.85
C LYS A 22 -16.19 -1.46 -17.58
N SER A 23 -17.09 -0.62 -17.10
CA SER A 23 -16.73 0.72 -16.65
C SER A 23 -15.71 0.59 -15.52
N VAL A 24 -14.56 1.25 -15.68
CA VAL A 24 -13.56 1.36 -14.63
C VAL A 24 -14.20 2.08 -13.44
N ALA A 25 -14.06 1.55 -12.24
CA ALA A 25 -14.66 2.14 -11.06
C ALA A 25 -14.04 3.53 -10.80
N GLU A 26 -14.90 4.46 -10.41
CA GLU A 26 -14.45 5.80 -10.04
C GLU A 26 -13.84 5.81 -8.62
N ARG A 27 -13.07 6.85 -8.33
CA ARG A 27 -12.66 7.21 -6.97
C ARG A 27 -13.88 7.29 -6.05
N TRP A 28 -13.76 6.83 -4.82
CA TRP A 28 -14.83 7.01 -3.84
C TRP A 28 -15.19 8.49 -3.68
N SER A 29 -16.46 8.81 -3.52
CA SER A 29 -16.88 10.16 -3.15
C SER A 29 -16.31 10.53 -1.77
N GLU A 30 -16.26 11.81 -1.47
CA GLU A 30 -15.83 12.30 -0.15
C GLU A 30 -16.74 11.79 0.95
N GLU A 31 -18.05 11.77 0.69
CA GLU A 31 -19.07 11.26 1.63
C GLU A 31 -18.84 9.79 1.94
N LYS A 32 -18.60 8.96 0.89
CA LYS A 32 -18.34 7.52 1.08
C LYS A 32 -17.07 7.31 1.89
N ALA A 33 -15.97 7.98 1.57
CA ALA A 33 -14.71 7.83 2.27
C ALA A 33 -14.80 8.26 3.74
N ASN A 34 -15.45 9.39 4.02
CA ASN A 34 -15.62 9.90 5.38
C ASN A 34 -16.60 9.03 6.20
N ALA A 35 -17.71 8.56 5.61
CA ALA A 35 -18.62 7.64 6.27
C ALA A 35 -17.94 6.32 6.62
N TRP A 36 -17.19 5.75 5.67
CA TRP A 36 -16.41 4.53 5.87
C TRP A 36 -15.40 4.67 7.03
N TYR A 37 -14.72 5.82 7.15
CA TYR A 37 -13.75 6.06 8.21
C TYR A 37 -14.42 6.30 9.57
N ALA A 38 -15.56 6.99 9.58
CA ALA A 38 -16.29 7.32 10.81
C ALA A 38 -16.88 6.09 11.53
N GLU A 39 -17.05 4.97 10.82
CA GLU A 39 -17.55 3.70 11.37
C GLU A 39 -16.44 2.88 12.07
N ARG A 40 -15.20 3.36 12.07
CA ARG A 40 -14.04 2.63 12.59
C ARG A 40 -13.49 3.27 13.85
N ASP A 41 -12.96 2.44 14.73
CA ASP A 41 -12.05 2.89 15.77
C ASP A 41 -10.83 3.56 15.13
N TRP A 42 -10.21 4.47 15.86
CA TRP A 42 -9.02 5.15 15.37
C TRP A 42 -7.92 4.13 15.04
N PRO A 43 -7.49 3.99 13.77
CA PRO A 43 -6.46 3.04 13.41
C PRO A 43 -5.11 3.51 13.98
N VAL A 44 -4.49 2.66 14.79
CA VAL A 44 -3.18 2.89 15.41
C VAL A 44 -2.37 1.61 15.37
N GLY A 45 -1.12 1.70 14.95
CA GLY A 45 -0.23 0.57 14.81
C GLY A 45 1.10 0.93 14.18
N CYS A 46 1.65 0.04 13.42
CA CYS A 46 2.99 0.18 12.86
C CYS A 46 3.11 -0.42 11.44
N ASP A 47 4.17 -0.04 10.75
CA ASP A 47 4.70 -0.81 9.63
C ASP A 47 5.38 -2.06 10.19
N TYR A 48 4.89 -3.23 9.80
CA TYR A 48 5.29 -4.48 10.38
C TYR A 48 6.09 -5.35 9.41
N VAL A 49 7.27 -5.74 9.85
CA VAL A 49 8.10 -6.81 9.29
C VAL A 49 8.58 -7.65 10.48
N PRO A 50 8.39 -8.97 10.48
CA PRO A 50 8.77 -9.82 11.61
C PRO A 50 10.28 -9.82 11.87
N ALA A 51 10.68 -10.12 13.10
CA ALA A 51 12.08 -10.05 13.54
C ALA A 51 13.06 -10.85 12.69
N TYR A 52 12.59 -11.95 12.10
CA TYR A 52 13.42 -12.81 11.25
C TYR A 52 13.72 -12.22 9.87
N ALA A 53 12.91 -11.27 9.39
CA ALA A 53 12.97 -10.75 8.03
C ALA A 53 13.64 -9.36 8.00
N GLY A 54 14.59 -9.16 7.10
CA GLY A 54 15.19 -7.86 6.84
C GLY A 54 14.59 -7.15 5.63
N ASN A 55 13.68 -7.81 4.91
CA ASN A 55 12.94 -7.25 3.77
C ASN A 55 11.65 -8.03 3.49
N GLN A 56 10.87 -7.55 2.52
CA GLN A 56 9.57 -8.12 2.15
C GLN A 56 9.69 -9.54 1.59
N ILE A 57 10.78 -9.86 0.87
CA ILE A 57 10.98 -11.20 0.31
C ILE A 57 11.17 -12.20 1.46
N GLN A 58 12.06 -11.90 2.41
CA GLN A 58 12.29 -12.74 3.59
C GLN A 58 11.06 -12.84 4.50
N MET A 59 10.16 -11.87 4.46
CA MET A 59 8.90 -11.96 5.18
C MET A 59 7.98 -13.04 4.61
N TRP A 60 7.91 -13.18 3.28
CA TRP A 60 6.88 -13.97 2.61
C TRP A 60 7.35 -15.25 1.92
N GLN A 61 8.66 -15.45 1.69
CA GLN A 61 9.17 -16.67 1.06
C GLN A 61 9.08 -17.89 1.98
N SER A 62 8.85 -19.06 1.42
CA SER A 62 8.62 -20.31 2.18
C SER A 62 9.81 -20.73 3.05
N SER A 63 11.03 -20.43 2.63
CA SER A 63 12.25 -20.82 3.36
C SER A 63 12.43 -20.10 4.71
N THR A 64 11.78 -18.95 4.88
CA THR A 64 11.88 -18.13 6.10
C THR A 64 10.55 -17.92 6.81
N TRP A 65 9.43 -18.39 6.23
CA TRP A 65 8.10 -18.20 6.79
C TRP A 65 7.97 -18.80 8.18
N ASP A 66 7.65 -17.96 9.17
CA ASP A 66 7.48 -18.37 10.58
C ASP A 66 6.21 -17.75 11.18
N PRO A 67 5.05 -18.42 11.04
CA PRO A 67 3.78 -17.93 11.57
C PRO A 67 3.75 -17.89 13.11
N ALA A 68 4.58 -18.68 13.79
CA ALA A 68 4.63 -18.64 15.25
C ALA A 68 5.32 -17.39 15.78
N GLU A 69 6.37 -16.91 15.09
CA GLU A 69 6.99 -15.63 15.41
C GLU A 69 6.04 -14.47 15.12
N ILE A 70 5.30 -14.52 14.01
CA ILE A 70 4.30 -13.51 13.66
C ILE A 70 3.20 -13.45 14.73
N ASP A 71 2.64 -14.57 15.13
CA ASP A 71 1.59 -14.65 16.16
C ASP A 71 2.06 -14.05 17.51
N LYS A 72 3.26 -14.40 17.92
CA LYS A 72 3.88 -13.85 19.14
C LYS A 72 4.04 -12.32 19.07
N GLU A 73 4.55 -11.79 17.95
CA GLU A 73 4.83 -10.37 17.80
C GLU A 73 3.54 -9.54 17.65
N LEU A 74 2.53 -10.06 16.95
CA LEU A 74 1.23 -9.43 16.87
C LEU A 74 0.49 -9.48 18.21
N GLY A 75 0.73 -10.50 19.05
CA GLY A 75 0.28 -10.49 20.43
C GLY A 75 0.87 -9.33 21.25
N TRP A 76 2.14 -8.98 21.04
CA TRP A 76 2.71 -7.76 21.66
C TRP A 76 2.08 -6.47 21.12
N ALA A 77 1.76 -6.44 19.82
CA ALA A 77 1.06 -5.29 19.22
C ALA A 77 -0.34 -5.10 19.84
N GLU A 78 -1.09 -6.20 20.04
CA GLU A 78 -2.36 -6.20 20.75
C GLU A 78 -2.22 -5.67 22.19
N GLU A 79 -1.22 -6.14 22.96
CA GLU A 79 -0.94 -5.68 24.33
C GLU A 79 -0.62 -4.17 24.38
N LEU A 80 0.00 -3.61 23.33
CA LEU A 80 0.25 -2.17 23.18
C LEU A 80 -1.02 -1.39 22.78
N GLY A 81 -2.10 -2.08 22.44
CA GLY A 81 -3.36 -1.46 22.00
C GLY A 81 -3.35 -1.11 20.50
N PHE A 82 -2.47 -1.69 19.71
CA PHE A 82 -2.51 -1.57 18.25
C PHE A 82 -3.70 -2.38 17.68
N ASN A 83 -4.39 -1.80 16.71
CA ASN A 83 -5.52 -2.41 16.02
C ASN A 83 -5.35 -2.48 14.50
N SER A 84 -4.18 -2.08 14.01
CA SER A 84 -3.85 -2.16 12.60
C SER A 84 -2.34 -2.29 12.41
N VAL A 85 -1.92 -3.01 11.35
CA VAL A 85 -0.53 -3.03 10.88
C VAL A 85 -0.47 -2.76 9.38
N ARG A 86 0.61 -2.16 8.94
CA ARG A 86 0.90 -2.01 7.51
C ARG A 86 1.97 -3.00 7.10
N ILE A 87 1.67 -3.79 6.08
CA ILE A 87 2.55 -4.84 5.55
C ILE A 87 2.89 -4.58 4.08
N PHE A 88 4.00 -5.16 3.63
CA PHE A 88 4.54 -4.95 2.29
C PHE A 88 4.67 -6.29 1.57
N LEU A 89 4.05 -6.41 0.42
CA LEU A 89 4.16 -7.58 -0.45
C LEU A 89 5.33 -7.41 -1.43
N HIS A 90 5.68 -8.50 -2.14
CA HIS A 90 6.73 -8.46 -3.16
C HIS A 90 6.43 -9.39 -4.33
N ASP A 91 6.49 -8.85 -5.55
CA ASP A 91 6.20 -9.53 -6.81
C ASP A 91 7.07 -10.78 -7.05
N LYS A 92 8.33 -10.77 -6.61
CA LYS A 92 9.23 -11.91 -6.81
C LYS A 92 8.83 -13.13 -6.00
N VAL A 93 8.23 -12.97 -4.81
CA VAL A 93 7.70 -14.10 -4.04
C VAL A 93 6.46 -14.67 -4.73
N TRP A 94 5.56 -13.80 -5.19
CA TRP A 94 4.39 -14.19 -5.98
C TRP A 94 4.80 -14.96 -7.25
N SER A 95 5.82 -14.49 -7.99
CA SER A 95 6.26 -15.13 -9.23
C SER A 95 7.03 -16.45 -9.01
N ALA A 96 7.69 -16.59 -7.85
CA ALA A 96 8.45 -17.79 -7.52
C ALA A 96 7.55 -18.96 -7.06
N ASP A 97 6.57 -18.69 -6.21
CA ASP A 97 5.60 -19.66 -5.71
C ASP A 97 4.29 -18.96 -5.34
N ARG A 98 3.42 -18.83 -6.34
CA ARG A 98 2.15 -18.13 -6.21
C ARG A 98 1.23 -18.73 -5.16
N ASP A 99 1.15 -20.05 -5.10
CA ASP A 99 0.23 -20.73 -4.18
C ASP A 99 0.71 -20.58 -2.72
N ALA A 100 2.00 -20.74 -2.46
CA ALA A 100 2.57 -20.51 -1.13
C ALA A 100 2.43 -19.01 -0.74
N PHE A 101 2.66 -18.10 -1.65
CA PHE A 101 2.51 -16.66 -1.41
C PHE A 101 1.10 -16.30 -0.92
N PHE A 102 0.06 -16.77 -1.59
CA PHE A 102 -1.32 -16.53 -1.16
C PHE A 102 -1.65 -17.26 0.16
N ALA A 103 -1.15 -18.48 0.35
CA ALA A 103 -1.35 -19.22 1.59
C ALA A 103 -0.72 -18.49 2.80
N HIS A 104 0.48 -17.93 2.66
CA HIS A 104 1.15 -17.16 3.72
C HIS A 104 0.40 -15.85 4.04
N ILE A 105 -0.09 -15.12 3.04
CA ILE A 105 -0.90 -13.92 3.27
C ILE A 105 -2.20 -14.28 3.98
N GLU A 106 -2.88 -15.34 3.56
CA GLU A 106 -4.11 -15.80 4.20
C GLU A 106 -3.88 -16.20 5.66
N GLU A 107 -2.79 -16.92 5.95
CA GLU A 107 -2.40 -17.28 7.31
C GLU A 107 -2.04 -16.04 8.15
N PHE A 108 -1.29 -15.10 7.58
CA PHE A 108 -0.99 -13.82 8.22
C PHE A 108 -2.27 -13.05 8.60
N LEU A 109 -3.19 -12.88 7.65
CA LEU A 109 -4.44 -12.17 7.88
C LEU A 109 -5.28 -12.83 8.97
N LYS A 110 -5.26 -14.17 9.02
CA LYS A 110 -5.94 -14.93 10.08
C LYS A 110 -5.29 -14.72 11.45
N ILE A 111 -3.97 -14.71 11.53
CA ILE A 111 -3.24 -14.41 12.77
C ILE A 111 -3.54 -12.99 13.23
N ALA A 112 -3.40 -12.00 12.34
CA ALA A 112 -3.67 -10.59 12.67
C ALA A 112 -5.11 -10.38 13.16
N ASP A 113 -6.10 -10.98 12.49
CA ASP A 113 -7.51 -10.92 12.87
C ASP A 113 -7.76 -11.53 14.25
N SER A 114 -7.06 -12.62 14.60
CA SER A 114 -7.18 -13.25 15.93
C SER A 114 -6.70 -12.35 17.08
N HIS A 115 -5.86 -11.35 16.79
CA HIS A 115 -5.41 -10.30 17.70
C HIS A 115 -6.23 -8.99 17.56
N GLY A 116 -7.32 -8.99 16.76
CA GLY A 116 -8.11 -7.79 16.50
C GLY A 116 -7.37 -6.73 15.65
N ILE A 117 -6.38 -7.15 14.87
CA ILE A 117 -5.51 -6.28 14.08
C ILE A 117 -5.89 -6.38 12.59
N SER A 118 -6.30 -5.27 11.99
CA SER A 118 -6.52 -5.14 10.56
C SER A 118 -5.22 -4.87 9.81
N SER A 119 -5.20 -5.17 8.50
CA SER A 119 -4.00 -5.01 7.68
C SER A 119 -4.16 -3.94 6.60
N LEU A 120 -3.25 -2.95 6.56
CA LEU A 120 -3.04 -2.07 5.41
C LEU A 120 -1.98 -2.73 4.53
N VAL A 121 -2.35 -3.15 3.32
CA VAL A 121 -1.48 -3.96 2.47
C VAL A 121 -0.84 -3.10 1.39
N THR A 122 0.49 -3.10 1.31
CA THR A 122 1.27 -2.37 0.32
C THR A 122 1.73 -3.30 -0.80
N LEU A 123 1.40 -2.96 -2.05
CA LEU A 123 1.71 -3.78 -3.23
C LEU A 123 3.09 -3.53 -3.81
N PHE A 124 3.42 -2.25 -4.03
CA PHE A 124 4.68 -1.83 -4.63
C PHE A 124 5.44 -0.87 -3.71
N THR A 125 6.77 -0.87 -3.84
CA THR A 125 7.64 -0.04 -2.99
C THR A 125 8.71 0.62 -3.84
N ASN A 126 8.73 1.94 -3.84
CA ASN A 126 9.86 2.73 -4.33
C ASN A 126 10.63 3.24 -3.10
N GLY A 127 11.73 2.65 -2.85
CA GLY A 127 12.54 2.82 -1.65
C GLY A 127 13.26 1.51 -1.37
N GLY A 128 14.36 1.59 -0.71
CA GLY A 128 15.28 0.46 -0.69
C GLY A 128 16.25 0.56 -1.86
N SER A 129 17.42 0.06 -1.64
CA SER A 129 18.55 0.41 -2.50
C SER A 129 18.83 -0.58 -3.61
N ARG A 130 18.16 -1.74 -3.65
CA ARG A 130 18.59 -2.81 -4.55
C ARG A 130 17.48 -3.77 -4.93
N ASP A 131 17.61 -4.29 -6.14
CA ASP A 131 16.88 -5.43 -6.60
C ASP A 131 17.33 -6.70 -5.86
N ARG A 132 16.42 -7.42 -5.23
CA ARG A 132 16.66 -8.60 -4.41
C ARG A 132 16.03 -9.84 -5.05
N CYS A 133 16.48 -11.03 -4.64
CA CYS A 133 15.94 -12.30 -5.13
C CYS A 133 15.36 -13.14 -4.01
N VAL A 134 14.44 -14.05 -4.37
CA VAL A 134 13.96 -15.10 -3.47
C VAL A 134 15.12 -16.02 -3.13
N ASP A 135 15.19 -16.45 -1.85
CA ASP A 135 16.26 -17.30 -1.30
C ASP A 135 17.68 -16.72 -1.45
N GLU A 136 17.78 -15.40 -1.61
CA GLU A 136 19.07 -14.71 -1.61
C GLU A 136 19.74 -14.85 -0.23
N ASP A 137 20.97 -15.38 -0.23
CA ASP A 137 21.80 -15.46 1.00
C ASP A 137 22.37 -14.09 1.35
N ILE A 138 21.52 -13.27 1.99
CA ILE A 138 21.91 -11.92 2.40
C ILE A 138 21.50 -11.65 3.85
N ALA A 139 22.47 -11.14 4.61
CA ALA A 139 22.25 -10.64 5.96
C ALA A 139 22.18 -9.10 5.96
N PRO A 140 21.42 -8.51 6.89
CA PRO A 140 21.46 -7.06 7.10
C PRO A 140 22.86 -6.60 7.53
N ILE A 141 23.26 -5.41 7.11
CA ILE A 141 24.51 -4.80 7.56
C ILE A 141 24.32 -4.39 9.03
N PRO A 142 25.09 -4.92 9.98
CA PRO A 142 24.91 -4.60 11.40
C PRO A 142 24.98 -3.09 11.66
N GLY A 143 24.05 -2.57 12.46
CA GLY A 143 23.98 -1.15 12.82
C GLY A 143 23.40 -0.23 11.73
N ILE A 144 23.05 -0.75 10.57
CA ILE A 144 22.47 0.07 9.49
C ILE A 144 20.99 -0.19 9.35
N HIS A 145 20.20 0.86 9.57
CA HIS A 145 18.75 0.87 9.39
C HIS A 145 18.36 0.39 7.98
N ASN A 146 17.49 -0.62 7.91
CA ASN A 146 16.83 -1.06 6.69
C ASN A 146 17.77 -1.33 5.49
N SER A 147 18.95 -1.92 5.77
CA SER A 147 20.06 -2.02 4.80
C SER A 147 19.83 -2.98 3.64
N ILE A 148 18.87 -3.89 3.74
CA ILE A 148 18.57 -4.91 2.71
C ILE A 148 17.14 -4.85 2.19
N TRP A 149 16.47 -3.72 2.34
CA TRP A 149 15.12 -3.49 1.83
C TRP A 149 15.01 -3.77 0.34
N ALA A 150 13.91 -4.36 -0.10
CA ALA A 150 13.69 -4.79 -1.48
C ALA A 150 12.73 -3.84 -2.20
N GLN A 151 13.17 -3.27 -3.34
CA GLN A 151 12.30 -2.48 -4.20
C GLN A 151 11.42 -3.38 -5.07
N THR A 152 10.15 -3.02 -5.24
CA THR A 152 9.20 -3.71 -6.11
C THR A 152 8.29 -2.70 -6.84
N PRO A 153 8.11 -2.78 -8.21
CA PRO A 153 8.97 -3.55 -9.10
C PRO A 153 10.36 -2.95 -9.20
N GLY A 154 11.31 -3.69 -9.78
CA GLY A 154 12.68 -3.21 -9.98
C GLY A 154 12.75 -1.97 -10.87
N ILE A 155 13.83 -1.18 -10.76
CA ILE A 155 14.01 0.11 -11.47
C ILE A 155 13.88 -0.07 -12.99
N GLU A 156 14.44 -1.13 -13.54
CA GLU A 156 14.37 -1.41 -14.99
C GLU A 156 12.92 -1.57 -15.44
N THR A 157 12.12 -2.34 -14.70
CA THR A 157 10.71 -2.55 -14.99
C THR A 157 9.91 -1.25 -14.89
N VAL A 158 10.13 -0.45 -13.85
CA VAL A 158 9.43 0.83 -13.68
C VAL A 158 9.66 1.75 -14.87
N ASN A 159 10.90 1.79 -15.37
CA ASN A 159 11.29 2.68 -16.47
C ASN A 159 10.98 2.13 -17.88
N ASP A 160 10.55 0.88 -17.99
CA ASP A 160 10.25 0.23 -19.26
C ASP A 160 8.77 -0.21 -19.37
N PRO A 161 7.90 0.60 -20.00
CA PRO A 161 6.49 0.26 -20.14
C PRO A 161 6.21 -1.07 -20.87
N SER A 162 7.16 -1.60 -21.64
CA SER A 162 6.99 -2.90 -22.31
C SER A 162 6.97 -4.08 -21.33
N GLN A 163 7.42 -3.86 -20.08
CA GLN A 163 7.43 -4.86 -19.04
C GLN A 163 6.19 -4.81 -18.12
N TRP A 164 5.26 -3.87 -18.33
CA TRP A 164 4.18 -3.62 -17.35
C TRP A 164 3.04 -4.65 -17.39
N ASP A 165 2.98 -5.53 -18.38
CA ASP A 165 1.92 -6.54 -18.44
C ASP A 165 1.97 -7.49 -17.24
N TRP A 166 3.15 -7.95 -16.82
CA TRP A 166 3.28 -8.80 -15.66
C TRP A 166 3.08 -8.02 -14.33
N VAL A 167 3.41 -6.72 -14.31
CA VAL A 167 3.13 -5.85 -13.16
C VAL A 167 1.63 -5.74 -12.93
N LYS A 168 0.86 -5.54 -14.03
CA LYS A 168 -0.60 -5.57 -14.01
C LYS A 168 -1.13 -6.92 -13.53
N GLU A 169 -0.55 -8.01 -14.02
CA GLU A 169 -0.97 -9.37 -13.65
C GLU A 169 -0.81 -9.60 -12.15
N TYR A 170 0.36 -9.31 -11.58
CA TYR A 170 0.62 -9.41 -10.15
C TYR A 170 -0.35 -8.58 -9.32
N GLU A 171 -0.48 -7.29 -9.62
CA GLU A 171 -1.38 -6.39 -8.90
C GLU A 171 -2.82 -6.88 -8.92
N GLN A 172 -3.33 -7.17 -10.12
CA GLN A 172 -4.71 -7.61 -10.29
C GLN A 172 -4.98 -8.99 -9.70
N ASP A 173 -3.99 -9.86 -9.67
CA ASP A 173 -4.11 -11.19 -9.07
C ASP A 173 -4.27 -11.07 -7.55
N VAL A 174 -3.42 -10.28 -6.90
CA VAL A 174 -3.51 -10.00 -5.45
C VAL A 174 -4.84 -9.32 -5.12
N LEU A 175 -5.19 -8.27 -5.84
CA LEU A 175 -6.43 -7.54 -5.58
C LEU A 175 -7.67 -8.40 -5.80
N ARG A 176 -7.72 -9.27 -6.83
CA ARG A 176 -8.87 -10.17 -7.02
C ARG A 176 -9.01 -11.19 -5.91
N HIS A 177 -7.87 -11.70 -5.42
CA HIS A 177 -7.89 -12.72 -4.37
C HIS A 177 -8.52 -12.19 -3.07
N PHE A 178 -8.18 -10.95 -2.70
CA PHE A 178 -8.58 -10.36 -1.42
C PHE A 178 -9.54 -9.16 -1.53
N LYS A 179 -10.15 -8.92 -2.68
CA LYS A 179 -10.94 -7.69 -2.95
C LYS A 179 -12.09 -7.41 -1.97
N ASP A 180 -12.64 -8.45 -1.36
CA ASP A 180 -13.77 -8.35 -0.44
C ASP A 180 -13.39 -8.81 0.99
N ASP A 181 -12.10 -8.92 1.29
CA ASP A 181 -11.60 -9.36 2.59
C ASP A 181 -11.67 -8.23 3.62
N SER A 182 -12.53 -8.40 4.63
CA SER A 182 -12.74 -7.39 5.68
C SER A 182 -11.56 -7.21 6.64
N ARG A 183 -10.61 -8.15 6.67
CA ARG A 183 -9.37 -8.06 7.47
C ARG A 183 -8.39 -7.04 6.90
N ILE A 184 -8.57 -6.66 5.62
CA ILE A 184 -7.79 -5.61 4.96
C ILE A 184 -8.52 -4.28 5.09
N ILE A 185 -7.90 -3.32 5.80
CA ILE A 185 -8.47 -2.00 6.00
C ILE A 185 -8.32 -1.10 4.76
N ALA A 186 -7.21 -1.19 4.05
CA ALA A 186 -6.94 -0.40 2.84
C ALA A 186 -5.84 -1.03 1.98
N TRP A 187 -5.79 -0.66 0.71
CA TRP A 187 -4.70 -0.99 -0.21
C TRP A 187 -3.80 0.22 -0.42
N CYS A 188 -2.54 0.11 -0.01
CA CYS A 188 -1.48 1.03 -0.40
C CYS A 188 -0.89 0.53 -1.72
N LEU A 189 -1.27 1.17 -2.82
CA LEU A 189 -0.90 0.68 -4.15
C LEU A 189 0.59 0.84 -4.44
N TYR A 190 1.19 1.92 -3.93
CA TYR A 190 2.61 2.20 -4.18
C TYR A 190 3.21 2.98 -3.01
N ASN A 191 4.23 2.42 -2.33
CA ASN A 191 4.96 3.14 -1.29
C ASN A 191 5.92 4.16 -1.90
N GLU A 192 5.84 5.42 -1.46
CA GLU A 192 6.75 6.51 -1.77
C GLU A 192 7.14 6.62 -3.26
N PRO A 193 6.17 6.78 -4.17
CA PRO A 193 6.50 6.96 -5.59
C PRO A 193 7.43 8.17 -5.79
N GLU A 194 8.43 8.05 -6.66
CA GLU A 194 9.49 9.05 -6.94
C GLU A 194 10.58 9.17 -5.83
N ASN A 195 10.60 8.33 -4.80
CA ASN A 195 11.62 8.39 -3.74
C ASN A 195 13.03 8.09 -4.26
N VAL A 196 13.17 7.19 -5.22
CA VAL A 196 14.45 6.90 -5.88
C VAL A 196 14.55 7.71 -7.17
N PRO A 197 15.48 8.69 -7.29
CA PRO A 197 15.54 9.60 -8.45
C PRO A 197 15.71 8.91 -9.80
N ALA A 198 16.36 7.73 -9.84
CA ALA A 198 16.54 6.94 -11.06
C ALA A 198 15.28 6.16 -11.46
N CYS A 199 14.25 6.14 -10.62
CA CYS A 199 13.05 5.36 -10.78
C CYS A 199 11.87 6.28 -11.09
N HIS A 200 11.52 6.45 -12.36
CA HIS A 200 10.46 7.34 -12.81
C HIS A 200 9.09 6.68 -12.62
N THR A 201 8.62 6.61 -11.37
CA THR A 201 7.42 5.87 -10.99
C THR A 201 6.11 6.50 -11.43
N TYR A 202 6.06 7.82 -11.67
CA TYR A 202 4.80 8.53 -11.94
C TYR A 202 3.98 7.96 -13.12
N PRO A 203 4.56 7.60 -14.28
CA PRO A 203 3.80 6.96 -15.35
C PRO A 203 3.18 5.61 -14.95
N LEU A 204 3.95 4.75 -14.24
CA LEU A 204 3.48 3.46 -13.75
C LEU A 204 2.43 3.63 -12.64
N LEU A 205 2.61 4.56 -11.73
CA LEU A 205 1.66 4.86 -10.65
C LEU A 205 0.25 5.12 -11.18
N LYS A 206 0.13 5.87 -12.29
CA LYS A 206 -1.17 6.10 -12.93
C LYS A 206 -1.80 4.81 -13.43
N LYS A 207 -1.00 3.90 -13.99
CA LYS A 207 -1.47 2.60 -14.46
C LYS A 207 -1.87 1.69 -13.31
N VAL A 208 -1.11 1.67 -12.24
CA VAL A 208 -1.43 0.93 -11.01
C VAL A 208 -2.80 1.35 -10.46
N PHE A 209 -3.09 2.65 -10.35
CA PHE A 209 -4.42 3.11 -9.94
C PHE A 209 -5.53 2.69 -10.94
N GLU A 210 -5.27 2.80 -12.24
CA GLU A 210 -6.19 2.37 -13.29
C GLU A 210 -6.51 0.86 -13.17
N TRP A 211 -5.49 0.02 -13.02
CA TRP A 211 -5.64 -1.43 -12.92
C TRP A 211 -6.33 -1.86 -11.61
N ALA A 212 -6.05 -1.19 -10.50
CA ALA A 212 -6.77 -1.43 -9.25
C ALA A 212 -8.27 -1.07 -9.38
N ARG A 213 -8.60 0.04 -10.06
CA ARG A 213 -9.98 0.43 -10.33
C ARG A 213 -10.72 -0.55 -11.26
N GLU A 214 -10.04 -1.23 -12.17
CA GLU A 214 -10.62 -2.32 -12.98
C GLU A 214 -11.10 -3.49 -12.10
N ILE A 215 -10.42 -3.76 -10.98
CA ILE A 215 -10.78 -4.81 -10.02
C ILE A 215 -11.85 -4.32 -9.05
N ASN A 216 -11.80 -3.03 -8.67
CA ASN A 216 -12.74 -2.40 -7.76
C ASN A 216 -12.86 -3.13 -6.42
N PRO A 217 -11.81 -3.21 -5.61
CA PRO A 217 -11.89 -3.83 -4.29
C PRO A 217 -12.84 -3.04 -3.37
N SER A 218 -13.39 -3.73 -2.37
CA SER A 218 -14.30 -3.11 -1.39
C SER A 218 -13.57 -2.17 -0.42
N GLN A 219 -12.26 -2.30 -0.31
CA GLN A 219 -11.38 -1.45 0.51
C GLN A 219 -10.97 -0.20 -0.25
N PRO A 220 -10.67 0.91 0.45
CA PRO A 220 -10.17 2.13 -0.17
C PRO A 220 -8.75 1.97 -0.70
N LEU A 221 -8.45 2.70 -1.77
CA LEU A 221 -7.13 2.77 -2.38
C LEU A 221 -6.38 4.01 -1.91
N THR A 222 -5.09 3.84 -1.62
CA THR A 222 -4.19 4.93 -1.22
C THR A 222 -2.76 4.73 -1.75
N ALA A 223 -1.95 5.77 -1.67
CA ALA A 223 -0.50 5.75 -1.77
C ALA A 223 0.06 6.98 -1.04
N PRO A 224 1.19 6.89 -0.33
CA PRO A 224 1.63 7.96 0.54
C PRO A 224 2.29 9.12 -0.20
N ILE A 225 1.99 10.32 0.29
CA ILE A 225 2.69 11.57 -0.01
C ILE A 225 3.79 11.73 1.01
N TYR A 226 5.04 11.50 0.62
CA TYR A 226 6.22 11.60 1.50
C TYR A 226 6.98 12.91 1.31
N THR A 227 6.85 13.55 0.16
CA THR A 227 7.49 14.86 -0.10
C THR A 227 6.66 15.98 0.52
N ARG A 228 7.32 16.85 1.27
CA ARG A 228 6.65 18.01 1.87
C ARG A 228 6.16 18.98 0.80
N PRO A 229 4.87 19.13 0.60
CA PRO A 229 4.35 20.19 -0.27
C PRO A 229 4.45 21.58 0.38
N LEU A 230 4.97 21.68 1.63
CA LEU A 230 4.90 22.86 2.47
C LEU A 230 6.05 23.85 2.32
N SER A 231 7.17 23.48 1.72
CA SER A 231 8.30 24.40 1.54
C SER A 231 8.14 25.25 0.27
N GLY A 232 7.44 26.35 0.37
CA GLY A 232 7.39 27.40 -0.64
C GLY A 232 5.99 27.71 -1.19
N SER A 233 5.74 28.97 -1.44
CA SER A 233 4.52 29.55 -2.01
C SER A 233 4.32 29.13 -3.47
N GLY A 234 3.94 27.90 -3.75
CA GLY A 234 3.70 27.41 -5.11
C GLY A 234 2.45 26.55 -5.19
N ASN A 235 1.76 26.60 -6.32
CA ASN A 235 0.65 25.73 -6.61
C ASN A 235 1.15 24.28 -6.60
N LEU A 236 0.58 23.42 -5.75
CA LEU A 236 0.89 21.99 -5.65
C LEU A 236 0.88 21.29 -7.01
N THR A 237 -0.05 21.68 -7.89
CA THR A 237 -0.30 21.06 -9.20
C THR A 237 0.85 21.16 -10.19
N THR A 238 1.63 22.23 -10.14
CA THR A 238 2.70 22.46 -11.12
C THR A 238 4.07 22.01 -10.66
N ARG A 239 4.29 21.96 -9.35
CA ARG A 239 5.60 21.66 -8.75
C ARG A 239 5.76 20.19 -8.37
N PHE A 240 4.66 19.51 -8.07
CA PHE A 240 4.64 18.13 -7.60
C PHE A 240 3.50 17.34 -8.27
N PRO A 241 3.64 16.96 -9.55
CA PRO A 241 2.55 16.29 -10.29
C PRO A 241 2.11 14.98 -9.63
N THR A 242 3.04 14.22 -9.03
CA THR A 242 2.73 12.99 -8.28
C THR A 242 1.87 13.28 -7.05
N VAL A 243 2.22 14.32 -6.28
CA VAL A 243 1.43 14.72 -5.10
C VAL A 243 0.01 15.12 -5.49
N THR A 244 -0.13 15.93 -6.53
CA THR A 244 -1.44 16.32 -7.05
C THR A 244 -2.25 15.12 -7.47
N TYR A 245 -1.64 14.22 -8.24
CA TYR A 245 -2.30 12.99 -8.68
C TYR A 245 -2.80 12.16 -7.50
N LEU A 246 -1.99 11.98 -6.46
CA LEU A 246 -2.38 11.23 -5.26
C LEU A 246 -3.53 11.91 -4.52
N CYS A 247 -3.48 13.24 -4.33
CA CYS A 247 -4.57 14.00 -3.73
C CYS A 247 -5.89 13.87 -4.52
N GLU A 248 -5.83 13.69 -5.84
CA GLU A 248 -6.99 13.59 -6.71
C GLU A 248 -7.50 12.15 -6.91
N ASN A 249 -6.67 11.12 -6.68
CA ASN A 249 -7.01 9.74 -7.03
C ASN A 249 -7.10 8.77 -5.85
N CYS A 250 -6.51 9.07 -4.68
CA CYS A 250 -6.65 8.25 -3.49
C CYS A 250 -8.05 8.37 -2.87
N ASP A 251 -8.65 7.27 -2.42
CA ASP A 251 -9.91 7.26 -1.68
C ASP A 251 -9.72 7.83 -0.27
N VAL A 252 -8.65 7.43 0.40
CA VAL A 252 -8.13 7.99 1.64
C VAL A 252 -6.72 8.52 1.38
N LEU A 253 -6.37 9.65 1.97
CA LEU A 253 -5.04 10.23 1.78
C LEU A 253 -4.04 9.59 2.73
N SER A 254 -2.87 9.21 2.22
CA SER A 254 -1.76 8.79 3.08
C SER A 254 -0.63 9.81 3.05
N ILE A 255 0.01 10.01 4.20
CA ILE A 255 1.17 10.89 4.35
C ILE A 255 2.29 10.17 5.09
N HIS A 256 3.54 10.48 4.76
CA HIS A 256 4.72 10.19 5.58
C HIS A 256 5.29 11.48 6.15
N CYS A 257 5.45 11.54 7.45
CA CYS A 257 5.96 12.75 8.09
C CYS A 257 6.82 12.41 9.31
N TYR A 258 8.11 12.44 9.13
CA TYR A 258 9.11 12.19 10.17
C TYR A 258 9.59 13.47 10.87
N GLN A 259 8.74 14.49 10.90
CA GLN A 259 9.06 15.81 11.42
C GLN A 259 8.37 16.06 12.77
N PRO A 260 8.76 17.12 13.50
CA PRO A 260 8.11 17.50 14.76
C PRO A 260 6.61 17.74 14.62
N ALA A 261 5.92 17.75 15.75
CA ALA A 261 4.46 17.84 15.84
C ALA A 261 3.84 19.06 15.13
N ASP A 262 4.52 20.19 15.12
CA ASP A 262 4.05 21.40 14.42
C ASP A 262 4.10 21.26 12.90
N GLU A 263 5.10 20.59 12.35
CA GLU A 263 5.18 20.27 10.93
C GLU A 263 4.15 19.19 10.55
N MET A 264 3.95 18.19 11.42
CA MET A 264 2.88 17.20 11.26
C MET A 264 1.51 17.90 11.21
N GLN A 265 1.22 18.82 12.13
CA GLN A 265 -0.04 19.55 12.14
C GLN A 265 -0.25 20.35 10.84
N ARG A 266 0.79 21.07 10.37
CA ARG A 266 0.72 21.80 9.09
C ARG A 266 0.43 20.88 7.90
N PHE A 267 1.03 19.69 7.91
CA PHE A 267 0.76 18.72 6.83
C PHE A 267 -0.68 18.22 6.89
N ILE A 268 -1.18 17.89 8.07
CA ILE A 268 -2.58 17.50 8.28
C ILE A 268 -3.53 18.62 7.84
N ASP A 269 -3.27 19.86 8.24
CA ASP A 269 -4.12 21.01 7.89
C ASP A 269 -4.22 21.19 6.36
N LEU A 270 -3.10 20.99 5.65
CA LEU A 270 -3.10 20.99 4.19
C LEU A 270 -3.92 19.82 3.62
N MET A 271 -3.73 18.61 4.12
CA MET A 271 -4.46 17.44 3.61
C MET A 271 -5.97 17.51 3.90
N LYS A 272 -6.38 18.13 5.00
CA LYS A 272 -7.79 18.36 5.32
C LYS A 272 -8.53 19.22 4.28
N THR A 273 -7.83 20.02 3.51
CA THR A 273 -8.44 20.81 2.41
C THR A 273 -9.06 19.95 1.32
N PHE A 274 -8.68 18.66 1.23
CA PHE A 274 -9.24 17.69 0.30
C PHE A 274 -10.47 16.96 0.84
N ASN A 275 -10.91 17.25 2.08
CA ASN A 275 -12.10 16.69 2.72
C ASN A 275 -12.16 15.16 2.68
N ARG A 276 -11.05 14.47 2.99
CA ARG A 276 -10.93 13.00 3.02
C ARG A 276 -10.26 12.52 4.29
N PRO A 277 -10.51 11.27 4.70
CA PRO A 277 -9.74 10.65 5.78
C PRO A 277 -8.23 10.68 5.48
N ILE A 278 -7.43 10.84 6.52
CA ILE A 278 -5.97 10.91 6.42
C ILE A 278 -5.35 9.78 7.23
N PHE A 279 -4.39 9.08 6.63
CA PHE A 279 -3.54 8.08 7.26
C PHE A 279 -2.12 8.60 7.29
N CYS A 280 -1.52 8.70 8.48
CA CYS A 280 -0.07 8.86 8.59
C CYS A 280 0.53 7.47 8.63
N THR A 281 0.97 7.00 7.45
CA THR A 281 1.44 5.63 7.26
C THR A 281 2.92 5.45 7.55
N GLU A 282 3.64 6.52 7.87
CA GLU A 282 4.97 6.47 8.46
C GLU A 282 5.24 7.75 9.27
N TYR A 283 5.68 7.57 10.50
CA TYR A 283 6.22 8.62 11.38
C TYR A 283 7.23 8.01 12.36
N LEU A 284 7.70 8.77 13.33
CA LEU A 284 8.66 8.39 14.35
C LEU A 284 10.11 8.39 13.89
N ALA A 285 10.76 9.53 14.08
CA ALA A 285 12.20 9.70 13.91
C ALA A 285 12.72 10.64 15.00
N ARG A 286 13.14 10.08 16.12
CA ARG A 286 13.59 10.82 17.29
C ARG A 286 14.63 11.91 17.02
N PRO A 287 15.64 11.68 16.13
CA PRO A 287 16.60 12.71 15.80
C PRO A 287 16.01 13.95 15.14
N PHE A 288 14.83 13.81 14.53
CA PHE A 288 14.12 14.92 13.88
C PHE A 288 12.97 15.48 14.73
N GLY A 289 12.83 15.03 15.99
CA GLY A 289 11.79 15.48 16.90
C GLY A 289 10.41 14.86 16.68
N SER A 290 10.32 13.85 15.81
CA SER A 290 9.12 13.03 15.65
C SER A 290 9.17 11.90 16.68
N THR A 291 8.40 12.02 17.74
CA THR A 291 8.33 11.05 18.84
C THR A 291 6.90 10.63 19.13
N PHE A 292 6.70 9.55 19.87
CA PHE A 292 5.37 9.14 20.32
C PHE A 292 4.70 10.24 21.17
N GLU A 293 5.46 10.83 22.09
CA GLU A 293 4.94 11.81 23.04
C GLU A 293 4.48 13.10 22.36
N THR A 294 5.12 13.49 21.26
CA THR A 294 4.83 14.75 20.59
C THR A 294 3.87 14.60 19.41
N VAL A 295 4.00 13.55 18.60
CA VAL A 295 3.28 13.40 17.34
C VAL A 295 1.98 12.59 17.50
N MET A 296 1.99 11.49 18.26
CA MET A 296 0.81 10.64 18.41
C MET A 296 -0.41 11.39 18.98
N PRO A 297 -0.28 12.29 19.99
CA PRO A 297 -1.41 13.11 20.45
C PRO A 297 -2.03 13.99 19.37
N VAL A 298 -1.22 14.50 18.43
CA VAL A 298 -1.69 15.27 17.26
C VAL A 298 -2.50 14.37 16.35
N LEU A 299 -1.94 13.22 15.94
CA LEU A 299 -2.62 12.27 15.08
C LEU A 299 -3.96 11.82 15.67
N LYS A 300 -3.98 11.48 16.96
CA LYS A 300 -5.21 11.08 17.65
C LYS A 300 -6.25 12.19 17.71
N LYS A 301 -5.85 13.42 18.10
CA LYS A 301 -6.73 14.59 18.16
C LYS A 301 -7.36 14.89 16.80
N GLU A 302 -6.57 14.82 15.74
CA GLU A 302 -6.98 15.12 14.39
C GLU A 302 -7.69 13.94 13.68
N LYS A 303 -7.81 12.79 14.39
CA LYS A 303 -8.36 11.52 13.87
C LYS A 303 -7.64 11.05 12.61
N VAL A 304 -6.33 11.19 12.59
CA VAL A 304 -5.45 10.67 11.53
C VAL A 304 -4.97 9.29 11.94
N ALA A 305 -5.15 8.27 11.12
CA ALA A 305 -4.61 6.94 11.39
C ALA A 305 -3.08 7.02 11.54
N ALA A 306 -2.50 6.25 12.48
CA ALA A 306 -1.11 6.40 12.90
C ALA A 306 -0.34 5.09 12.81
N TYR A 307 0.67 5.03 11.94
CA TYR A 307 1.56 3.89 11.78
C TYR A 307 3.02 4.35 11.93
N ASP A 308 3.69 3.92 12.99
CA ASP A 308 5.12 4.13 13.11
C ASP A 308 5.92 3.03 12.37
N PHE A 309 7.18 3.31 12.02
CA PHE A 309 7.97 2.39 11.20
C PHE A 309 8.70 1.37 12.07
N GLY A 310 8.07 0.20 12.27
CA GLY A 310 8.61 -0.97 12.94
C GLY A 310 8.06 -1.27 14.33
N LEU A 311 7.85 -2.55 14.62
CA LEU A 311 7.35 -3.05 15.90
C LEU A 311 8.48 -3.61 16.76
N VAL A 312 9.34 -4.42 16.17
CA VAL A 312 10.30 -5.27 16.88
C VAL A 312 11.74 -4.98 16.49
N LYS A 313 12.66 -5.26 17.42
CA LYS A 313 14.09 -5.30 17.12
C LYS A 313 14.41 -6.56 16.34
N GLY A 314 14.49 -6.45 15.00
CA GLY A 314 14.71 -7.58 14.11
C GLY A 314 15.77 -7.29 13.04
N ALA A 315 15.80 -8.15 12.03
CA ALA A 315 16.75 -8.07 10.91
C ALA A 315 16.61 -6.79 10.08
N MET A 316 15.42 -6.15 10.08
CA MET A 316 15.22 -4.86 9.43
C MET A 316 15.93 -3.70 10.13
N GLN A 317 16.29 -3.85 11.41
CA GLN A 317 17.06 -2.88 12.19
C GLN A 317 16.48 -1.46 12.21
N CYS A 318 15.15 -1.31 12.16
CA CYS A 318 14.46 -0.01 12.15
C CYS A 318 14.61 0.79 13.45
N HIS A 319 15.17 0.19 14.52
CA HIS A 319 15.49 0.86 15.78
C HIS A 319 16.75 1.72 15.73
N TYR A 320 17.57 1.61 14.67
CA TYR A 320 18.71 2.49 14.43
C TYR A 320 18.29 3.75 13.67
N GLU A 321 19.07 4.82 13.83
CA GLU A 321 18.88 6.06 13.08
C GLU A 321 19.26 5.89 11.60
N TRP A 322 18.57 6.60 10.72
CA TRP A 322 18.90 6.60 9.30
C TRP A 322 20.31 7.14 9.03
N ASN A 323 21.03 6.49 8.11
CA ASN A 323 22.36 6.90 7.64
C ASN A 323 23.43 6.97 8.73
N LYS A 324 23.22 6.31 9.86
CA LYS A 324 24.26 6.14 10.89
C LYS A 324 24.64 4.69 11.01
N VAL A 325 25.92 4.46 11.25
CA VAL A 325 26.48 3.17 11.67
C VAL A 325 26.80 3.34 13.16
N ASP A 326 26.10 2.60 14.00
CA ASP A 326 26.35 2.57 15.45
C ASP A 326 27.45 1.57 15.82
#